data_9c9f1866d247c6c6c1476f9971abb21d
#
_entry.id   9c9f1866d247c6c6c1476f9971abb21d
#
_cell.length_a   1.000
_cell.length_b   1.000
_cell.length_c   1.000
_cell.angle_alpha   90.00
_cell.angle_beta   90.00
_cell.angle_gamma   90.00
#
_symmetry.space_group_name_H-M   'P 1'
#
loop_
_entity.id
_entity.type
_entity.pdbx_description
1 polymer ?
#
loop_
_entity_poly.entity_id
_entity_poly.type
_entity_poly.pdbx_seq_one_letter_code
_entity_poly.pdbx_strand_id
1 'polypeptide(L)'
;DRIAGEGEVASDGWSIAFPESGTSNTINWDNLNVLNAAAQSDIQNGLVDPRIEHLLAILTQKYTLDISSLRSDHSMMTASGNVSNHYYGRAMDIAVVNGVSCTDMSSTSPCSEVGRLLTLLPDGVKPTELIYGYDLDGSGPAFALADHRNHIHAGFGPA
;
A
#
# COMPACT_ATOMS: atom_id res chain seq x y z
N ASP A 1 -17.27 -5.07 6.26
CA ASP A 1 -17.84 -5.03 5.70
C ASP A 1 -17.67 -4.71 5.52
N ARG A 2 -17.50 -4.70 6.19
CA ARG A 2 -17.83 -4.67 5.79
C ARG A 2 -17.59 -4.02 5.74
N ILE A 3 -17.12 -4.05 6.19
CA ILE A 3 -17.40 -3.64 5.89
C ILE A 3 -17.79 -3.54 5.74
N ALA A 4 -17.58 -3.61 6.46
CA ALA A 4 -18.37 -3.68 6.13
C ALA A 4 -18.66 -3.58 5.99
N GLY A 5 -18.56 -3.87 6.38
CA GLY A 5 -19.31 -4.08 6.23
C GLY A 5 -19.41 -3.95 5.83
N GLU A 6 -19.57 -4.03 6.11
CA GLU A 6 -19.97 -4.16 5.57
C GLU A 6 -20.05 -3.94 4.78
N GLY A 7 -19.90 -4.11 4.72
CA GLY A 7 -19.94 -4.11 4.09
C GLY A 7 -19.81 -3.86 3.10
N GLU A 8 -20.13 -3.67 2.72
CA GLU A 8 -20.01 -3.61 1.69
C GLU A 8 -19.74 -2.87 1.01
N VAL A 9 -19.52 -2.55 0.78
CA VAL A 9 -19.28 -1.91 -0.06
C VAL A 9 -19.61 -1.96 -1.24
N ALA A 10 -19.72 -1.44 -2.05
CA ALA A 10 -19.99 -1.33 -3.23
C ALA A 10 -20.14 -2.34 -4.06
N SER A 11 -21.04 -2.55 -4.63
CA SER A 11 -21.21 -3.55 -5.24
C SER A 11 -21.30 -3.43 -6.62
N ASP A 12 -20.44 -3.29 -7.29
CA ASP A 12 -20.31 -3.25 -8.67
C ASP A 12 -19.78 -4.52 -9.19
N GLY A 13 -20.02 -5.60 -8.54
CA GLY A 13 -19.46 -6.85 -8.89
C GLY A 13 -18.04 -6.98 -8.46
N TRP A 14 -17.53 -5.98 -7.87
CA TRP A 14 -16.21 -6.00 -7.33
C TRP A 14 -16.28 -5.45 -5.94
N SER A 15 -15.91 -6.24 -4.98
CA SER A 15 -15.91 -5.76 -3.62
C SER A 15 -14.75 -6.35 -2.90
N ILE A 16 -14.25 -5.62 -1.93
CA ILE A 16 -13.24 -6.11 -1.04
C ILE A 16 -13.91 -6.46 0.24
N ALA A 17 -13.74 -7.70 0.63
CA ALA A 17 -14.19 -8.15 1.93
C ALA A 17 -13.15 -7.68 2.94
N PHE A 18 -13.52 -6.72 3.75
CA PHE A 18 -12.65 -6.31 4.84
C PHE A 18 -12.73 -7.33 5.95
N PRO A 19 -11.59 -7.67 6.57
CA PRO A 19 -11.60 -8.63 7.64
C PRO A 19 -12.48 -8.14 8.79
N GLU A 20 -13.29 -9.04 9.31
CA GLU A 20 -14.07 -8.74 10.48
C GLU A 20 -13.29 -9.10 11.72
N SER A 21 -13.74 -8.57 12.84
CA SER A 21 -13.15 -8.93 14.11
C SER A 21 -13.19 -10.44 14.29
N GLY A 22 -12.04 -11.02 14.58
CA GLY A 22 -11.93 -12.46 14.75
C GLY A 22 -11.59 -13.25 13.50
N THR A 23 -11.63 -12.64 12.32
CA THR A 23 -11.19 -13.34 11.12
C THR A 23 -9.68 -13.14 10.93
N SER A 24 -9.09 -14.05 10.14
CA SER A 24 -7.68 -13.96 9.85
C SER A 24 -7.39 -12.71 9.03
N ASN A 25 -6.47 -11.92 9.53
CA ASN A 25 -6.04 -10.71 8.89
C ASN A 25 -4.59 -10.81 8.51
N THR A 26 -4.16 -12.00 8.18
CA THR A 26 -2.75 -12.24 7.94
C THR A 26 -2.38 -11.99 6.50
N ILE A 27 -1.15 -11.55 6.32
CA ILE A 27 -0.54 -11.42 5.00
C ILE A 27 -0.50 -12.79 4.34
N ASN A 28 -0.93 -12.85 3.10
CA ASN A 28 -0.73 -14.05 2.27
C ASN A 28 0.68 -13.96 1.68
N TRP A 29 1.62 -14.65 2.32
CA TRP A 29 3.03 -14.58 1.96
C TRP A 29 3.34 -15.15 0.57
N ASP A 30 2.48 -16.00 0.03
CA ASP A 30 2.65 -16.48 -1.33
C ASP A 30 2.48 -15.36 -2.36
N ASN A 31 1.81 -14.29 -1.99
CA ASN A 31 1.53 -13.15 -2.86
C ASN A 31 2.37 -11.92 -2.52
N LEU A 32 3.36 -12.06 -1.65
CA LEU A 32 4.19 -10.93 -1.24
C LEU A 32 5.66 -11.25 -1.48
N ASN A 33 6.32 -10.36 -2.21
CA ASN A 33 7.75 -10.45 -2.45
C ASN A 33 8.39 -9.11 -2.09
N VAL A 34 9.29 -9.11 -1.11
CA VAL A 34 10.07 -7.92 -0.75
C VAL A 34 11.39 -8.00 -1.50
N LEU A 35 11.59 -7.07 -2.43
CA LEU A 35 12.68 -7.16 -3.40
C LEU A 35 14.04 -6.87 -2.81
N ASN A 36 14.11 -5.93 -1.85
CA ASN A 36 15.39 -5.52 -1.30
C ASN A 36 15.75 -6.40 -0.10
N ALA A 37 16.91 -7.04 -0.17
CA ALA A 37 17.36 -7.95 0.88
C ALA A 37 17.43 -7.28 2.26
N ALA A 38 17.75 -5.98 2.31
CA ALA A 38 17.85 -5.26 3.58
C ALA A 38 16.50 -5.15 4.28
N ALA A 39 15.38 -5.21 3.54
CA ALA A 39 14.04 -5.03 4.09
C ALA A 39 13.26 -6.33 4.23
N GLN A 40 13.80 -7.45 3.75
CA GLN A 40 13.04 -8.70 3.70
C GLN A 40 12.59 -9.19 5.08
N SER A 41 13.30 -8.86 6.13
CA SER A 41 12.95 -9.27 7.48
C SER A 41 12.25 -8.20 8.30
N ASP A 42 11.95 -7.06 7.70
CA ASP A 42 11.40 -5.93 8.46
C ASP A 42 10.07 -6.27 9.13
N ILE A 43 9.20 -6.98 8.44
CA ILE A 43 7.88 -7.33 8.98
C ILE A 43 8.04 -8.31 10.14
N GLN A 44 8.81 -9.38 9.94
CA GLN A 44 9.03 -10.40 10.97
C GLN A 44 9.74 -9.83 12.19
N ASN A 45 10.56 -8.82 11.98
CA ASN A 45 11.31 -8.19 13.07
C ASN A 45 10.52 -7.09 13.78
N GLY A 46 9.27 -6.87 13.43
CA GLY A 46 8.43 -5.88 14.09
C GLY A 46 8.80 -4.44 13.75
N LEU A 47 9.46 -4.20 12.63
CA LEU A 47 9.92 -2.87 12.25
C LEU A 47 8.91 -2.11 11.37
N VAL A 48 7.80 -2.75 11.03
CA VAL A 48 6.77 -2.18 10.15
C VAL A 48 5.53 -1.88 10.96
N ASP A 49 4.96 -0.70 10.76
CA ASP A 49 3.77 -0.26 11.45
C ASP A 49 2.60 -1.23 11.17
N PRO A 50 1.82 -1.60 12.20
CA PRO A 50 0.69 -2.51 12.01
C PRO A 50 -0.31 -2.06 10.94
N ARG A 51 -0.44 -0.76 10.69
CA ARG A 51 -1.33 -0.25 9.64
C ARG A 51 -0.83 -0.64 8.25
N ILE A 52 0.50 -0.67 8.05
CA ILE A 52 1.09 -1.16 6.79
C ILE A 52 0.87 -2.67 6.66
N GLU A 53 1.06 -3.42 7.74
CA GLU A 53 0.80 -4.86 7.72
C GLU A 53 -0.65 -5.15 7.38
N HIS A 54 -1.57 -4.34 7.88
CA HIS A 54 -2.99 -4.49 7.58
C HIS A 54 -3.27 -4.25 6.08
N LEU A 55 -2.67 -3.22 5.49
CA LEU A 55 -2.80 -3.00 4.05
C LEU A 55 -2.26 -4.18 3.25
N LEU A 56 -1.11 -4.71 3.65
CA LEU A 56 -0.54 -5.88 2.99
C LEU A 56 -1.45 -7.10 3.12
N ALA A 57 -2.06 -7.29 4.30
CA ALA A 57 -3.01 -8.39 4.50
C ALA A 57 -4.22 -8.25 3.58
N ILE A 58 -4.74 -7.05 3.41
CA ILE A 58 -5.87 -6.80 2.51
C ILE A 58 -5.46 -7.05 1.06
N LEU A 59 -4.38 -6.43 0.62
CA LEU A 59 -3.98 -6.47 -0.78
C LEU A 59 -3.54 -7.86 -1.23
N THR A 60 -2.84 -8.61 -0.38
CA THR A 60 -2.33 -9.92 -0.76
C THR A 60 -3.41 -11.00 -0.82
N GLN A 61 -4.63 -10.71 -0.40
CA GLN A 61 -5.76 -11.61 -0.63
C GLN A 61 -6.18 -11.60 -2.10
N LYS A 62 -5.89 -10.53 -2.84
CA LYS A 62 -6.36 -10.36 -4.21
C LYS A 62 -5.23 -10.17 -5.21
N TYR A 63 -4.12 -9.60 -4.80
CA TYR A 63 -3.03 -9.23 -5.70
C TYR A 63 -1.73 -9.88 -5.28
N THR A 64 -0.86 -10.13 -6.26
CA THR A 64 0.55 -10.44 -6.02
C THR A 64 1.33 -9.14 -6.05
N LEU A 65 2.11 -8.87 -5.03
CA LEU A 65 2.82 -7.61 -4.86
C LEU A 65 4.32 -7.82 -4.78
N ASP A 66 5.06 -7.00 -5.51
CA ASP A 66 6.49 -6.84 -5.27
C ASP A 66 6.70 -5.49 -4.60
N ILE A 67 7.25 -5.52 -3.41
CA ILE A 67 7.53 -4.34 -2.59
C ILE A 67 8.98 -3.95 -2.76
N SER A 68 9.23 -2.75 -3.23
CA SER A 68 10.58 -2.27 -3.49
C SER A 68 11.22 -1.59 -2.30
N SER A 69 10.43 -1.12 -1.32
CA SER A 69 10.98 -0.46 -0.13
C SER A 69 10.04 -0.60 1.05
N LEU A 70 10.61 -0.85 2.21
CA LEU A 70 9.94 -0.79 3.51
C LEU A 70 10.71 0.17 4.42
N ARG A 71 11.33 -0.36 5.52
CA ARG A 71 12.02 0.52 6.45
C ARG A 71 13.54 0.49 6.30
N SER A 72 14.13 -0.69 6.35
CA SER A 72 15.58 -0.84 6.51
C SER A 72 16.37 -0.50 5.25
N ASP A 73 15.71 -0.40 4.10
CA ASP A 73 16.30 -0.11 2.82
C ASP A 73 16.06 1.33 2.35
N HIS A 74 15.50 2.18 3.21
CA HIS A 74 15.15 3.54 2.81
C HIS A 74 15.96 4.57 3.61
N SER A 75 16.29 5.67 2.95
CA SER A 75 17.00 6.76 3.60
C SER A 75 16.11 7.44 4.64
N MET A 76 16.74 8.04 5.64
CA MET A 76 16.02 8.75 6.69
C MET A 76 15.26 9.96 6.15
N MET A 77 15.83 10.68 5.18
CA MET A 77 15.28 11.95 4.71
C MET A 77 14.62 11.80 3.35
N THR A 78 13.54 12.55 3.15
CA THR A 78 12.94 12.71 1.83
C THR A 78 13.75 13.72 1.01
N ALA A 79 13.47 13.79 -0.30
CA ALA A 79 14.08 14.77 -1.18
C ALA A 79 13.78 16.22 -0.74
N SER A 80 12.64 16.43 -0.08
CA SER A 80 12.24 17.76 0.40
C SER A 80 12.84 18.11 1.77
N GLY A 81 13.63 17.21 2.37
CA GLY A 81 14.30 17.49 3.63
C GLY A 81 13.52 17.10 4.88
N ASN A 82 12.39 16.42 4.73
CA ASN A 82 11.63 15.92 5.86
C ASN A 82 12.03 14.49 6.19
N VAL A 83 11.77 14.04 7.42
CA VAL A 83 11.99 12.64 7.79
C VAL A 83 10.94 11.78 7.08
N SER A 84 11.40 10.76 6.38
CA SER A 84 10.52 9.87 5.61
C SER A 84 9.69 9.00 6.52
N ASN A 85 8.44 8.75 6.14
CA ASN A 85 7.60 7.78 6.83
C ASN A 85 8.18 6.37 6.79
N HIS A 86 8.95 6.03 5.77
CA HIS A 86 9.69 4.76 5.72
C HIS A 86 10.63 4.59 6.91
N TYR A 87 11.27 5.65 7.33
CA TYR A 87 12.22 5.59 8.45
C TYR A 87 11.57 5.11 9.74
N TYR A 88 10.28 5.41 9.91
CA TYR A 88 9.52 4.99 11.07
C TYR A 88 8.77 3.67 10.84
N GLY A 89 8.95 3.02 9.71
CA GLY A 89 8.23 1.81 9.35
C GLY A 89 6.78 2.07 8.94
N ARG A 90 6.43 3.32 8.63
CA ARG A 90 5.05 3.73 8.36
C ARG A 90 4.75 3.87 6.87
N ALA A 91 5.59 3.31 6.01
CA ALA A 91 5.36 3.41 4.57
C ALA A 91 5.85 2.17 3.84
N MET A 92 5.28 1.93 2.67
CA MET A 92 5.73 0.92 1.73
C MET A 92 5.71 1.47 0.32
N ASP A 93 6.62 0.97 -0.52
CA ASP A 93 6.63 1.25 -1.95
C ASP A 93 6.30 -0.02 -2.71
N ILE A 94 5.25 0.03 -3.53
CA ILE A 94 4.80 -1.09 -4.36
C ILE A 94 5.32 -0.88 -5.77
N ALA A 95 6.14 -1.80 -6.26
CA ALA A 95 6.79 -1.66 -7.56
C ALA A 95 6.11 -2.48 -8.66
N VAL A 96 5.50 -3.61 -8.32
CA VAL A 96 4.88 -4.51 -9.29
C VAL A 96 3.60 -5.08 -8.69
N VAL A 97 2.54 -5.15 -9.48
CA VAL A 97 1.28 -5.75 -9.08
C VAL A 97 0.89 -6.77 -10.15
N ASN A 98 0.64 -8.01 -9.74
CA ASN A 98 0.25 -9.10 -10.63
C ASN A 98 1.19 -9.24 -11.83
N GLY A 99 2.49 -9.06 -11.59
CA GLY A 99 3.52 -9.18 -12.61
C GLY A 99 3.65 -7.98 -13.55
N VAL A 100 2.88 -6.91 -13.33
CA VAL A 100 2.93 -5.71 -14.16
C VAL A 100 3.61 -4.59 -13.39
N SER A 101 4.65 -4.02 -13.98
CA SER A 101 5.42 -2.93 -13.36
C SER A 101 4.54 -1.69 -13.19
N CYS A 102 4.73 -0.99 -12.08
CA CYS A 102 4.04 0.27 -11.83
C CYS A 102 4.53 1.42 -12.73
N THR A 103 5.51 1.17 -13.59
CA THR A 103 5.82 2.11 -14.68
C THR A 103 4.72 2.16 -15.73
N ASP A 104 3.88 1.14 -15.80
CA ASP A 104 2.67 1.17 -16.63
C ASP A 104 1.62 2.00 -15.91
N MET A 105 1.46 3.23 -16.33
CA MET A 105 0.55 4.20 -15.72
C MET A 105 -0.79 4.29 -16.40
N SER A 106 -1.15 3.32 -17.24
CA SER A 106 -2.48 3.30 -17.82
C SER A 106 -3.52 3.19 -16.70
N SER A 107 -4.69 3.79 -16.91
CA SER A 107 -5.75 3.80 -15.90
C SER A 107 -6.29 2.40 -15.61
N THR A 108 -6.02 1.45 -16.49
CA THR A 108 -6.45 0.05 -16.32
C THR A 108 -5.35 -0.87 -15.81
N SER A 109 -4.15 -0.35 -15.56
CA SER A 109 -3.06 -1.18 -15.06
C SER A 109 -3.35 -1.68 -13.64
N PRO A 110 -2.80 -2.84 -13.26
CA PRO A 110 -3.00 -3.34 -11.90
C PRO A 110 -2.48 -2.39 -10.82
N CYS A 111 -1.39 -1.67 -11.08
CA CYS A 111 -0.90 -0.68 -10.11
C CYS A 111 -1.89 0.46 -9.93
N SER A 112 -2.47 0.96 -11.02
CA SER A 112 -3.50 1.99 -10.94
C SER A 112 -4.74 1.49 -10.20
N GLU A 113 -5.12 0.24 -10.42
CA GLU A 113 -6.23 -0.37 -9.72
C GLU A 113 -5.96 -0.42 -8.21
N VAL A 114 -4.79 -0.89 -7.80
CA VAL A 114 -4.40 -0.93 -6.39
C VAL A 114 -4.38 0.48 -5.80
N GLY A 115 -3.81 1.44 -6.52
CA GLY A 115 -3.78 2.81 -6.03
C GLY A 115 -5.17 3.37 -5.77
N ARG A 116 -6.10 3.18 -6.71
CA ARG A 116 -7.49 3.63 -6.51
C ARG A 116 -8.18 2.89 -5.39
N LEU A 117 -7.92 1.59 -5.26
CA LEU A 117 -8.48 0.82 -4.16
C LEU A 117 -8.05 1.39 -2.81
N LEU A 118 -6.79 1.76 -2.68
CA LEU A 118 -6.29 2.34 -1.44
C LEU A 118 -6.99 3.66 -1.10
N THR A 119 -7.45 4.42 -2.09
CA THR A 119 -8.21 5.65 -1.83
C THR A 119 -9.63 5.39 -1.36
N LEU A 120 -10.14 4.17 -1.56
CA LEU A 120 -11.52 3.81 -1.21
C LEU A 120 -11.64 3.10 0.13
N LEU A 121 -10.54 2.85 0.81
CA LEU A 121 -10.56 2.18 2.10
C LEU A 121 -11.16 3.09 3.17
N PRO A 122 -11.76 2.51 4.23
CA PRO A 122 -12.32 3.31 5.31
C PRO A 122 -11.26 4.12 6.04
N ASP A 123 -11.69 5.20 6.66
CA ASP A 123 -10.82 5.99 7.53
C ASP A 123 -10.23 5.10 8.62
N GLY A 124 -8.99 5.33 8.94
CA GLY A 124 -8.25 4.49 9.89
C GLY A 124 -7.53 3.32 9.23
N VAL A 125 -8.00 2.87 8.07
CA VAL A 125 -7.33 1.85 7.24
C VAL A 125 -6.65 2.51 6.05
N LYS A 126 -7.29 3.52 5.48
CA LYS A 126 -6.77 4.25 4.32
C LYS A 126 -5.43 4.92 4.67
N PRO A 127 -4.42 4.80 3.80
CA PRO A 127 -3.17 5.53 4.02
C PRO A 127 -3.42 7.04 4.03
N THR A 128 -2.67 7.74 4.86
CA THR A 128 -2.76 9.20 4.95
C THR A 128 -1.85 9.89 3.94
N GLU A 129 -1.00 9.12 3.29
CA GLU A 129 -0.12 9.60 2.23
C GLU A 129 -0.08 8.56 1.13
N LEU A 130 -0.46 8.96 -0.08
CA LEU A 130 -0.52 8.05 -1.22
C LEU A 130 0.03 8.79 -2.44
N ILE A 131 1.16 8.34 -2.96
CA ILE A 131 1.88 9.05 -4.01
C ILE A 131 2.16 8.11 -5.16
N TYR A 132 1.87 8.60 -6.38
CA TYR A 132 2.19 7.89 -7.61
C TYR A 132 2.62 8.91 -8.67
N GLY A 133 2.85 8.47 -9.89
CA GLY A 133 3.21 9.35 -10.99
C GLY A 133 2.08 10.22 -11.49
N TYR A 134 0.82 9.92 -11.10
CA TYR A 134 -0.32 10.79 -11.33
C TYR A 134 -1.26 10.74 -10.14
N ASP A 135 -2.13 11.74 -10.02
CA ASP A 135 -3.11 11.78 -8.94
C ASP A 135 -4.19 10.76 -9.21
N LEU A 136 -4.35 9.81 -8.30
CA LEU A 136 -5.17 8.63 -8.51
C LEU A 136 -6.67 8.92 -8.51
N ASP A 137 -7.12 9.89 -7.73
CA ASP A 137 -8.55 10.17 -7.60
C ASP A 137 -8.88 11.65 -7.48
N GLY A 138 -7.89 12.54 -7.56
CA GLY A 138 -8.13 13.98 -7.47
C GLY A 138 -8.40 14.48 -6.07
N SER A 139 -8.14 13.68 -5.05
CA SER A 139 -8.41 14.08 -3.66
C SER A 139 -7.20 13.79 -2.77
N GLY A 140 -7.08 14.54 -1.69
CA GLY A 140 -6.14 14.14 -0.65
C GLY A 140 -6.64 12.87 0.03
N PRO A 141 -5.76 11.99 0.48
CA PRO A 141 -4.31 12.13 0.58
C PRO A 141 -3.53 11.73 -0.68
N ALA A 142 -4.20 11.46 -1.79
CA ALA A 142 -3.52 11.06 -3.03
C ALA A 142 -2.97 12.28 -3.77
N PHE A 143 -1.76 12.19 -4.26
CA PHE A 143 -1.17 13.23 -5.09
C PHE A 143 -0.07 12.66 -5.99
N ALA A 144 0.33 13.47 -6.98
CA ALA A 144 1.30 13.06 -7.98
C ALA A 144 2.67 13.66 -7.70
N LEU A 145 3.72 12.85 -7.81
CA LEU A 145 5.09 13.32 -7.81
C LEU A 145 5.87 12.65 -8.94
N ALA A 146 6.71 13.42 -9.61
CA ALA A 146 7.42 12.93 -10.79
C ALA A 146 8.40 11.80 -10.45
N ASP A 147 8.94 11.77 -9.25
CA ASP A 147 9.86 10.73 -8.81
C ASP A 147 9.16 9.47 -8.32
N HIS A 148 7.83 9.40 -8.42
CA HIS A 148 7.02 8.24 -8.06
C HIS A 148 6.36 7.61 -9.30
N ARG A 149 7.07 7.60 -10.44
CA ARG A 149 6.53 7.05 -11.68
C ARG A 149 6.73 5.55 -11.83
N ASN A 150 7.48 4.93 -10.93
CA ASN A 150 7.77 3.50 -11.00
C ASN A 150 7.32 2.74 -9.77
N HIS A 151 6.60 3.38 -8.87
CA HIS A 151 6.08 2.74 -7.67
C HIS A 151 4.95 3.56 -7.07
N ILE A 152 4.12 2.89 -6.28
CA ILE A 152 3.11 3.54 -5.46
C ILE A 152 3.67 3.61 -4.04
N HIS A 153 3.72 4.80 -3.50
CA HIS A 153 4.09 5.01 -2.10
C HIS A 153 2.82 5.13 -1.28
N ALA A 154 2.68 4.26 -0.29
CA ALA A 154 1.58 4.31 0.66
C ALA A 154 2.14 4.42 2.07
N GLY A 155 1.70 5.44 2.81
CA GLY A 155 2.25 5.72 4.12
C GLY A 155 1.22 6.29 5.08
N PHE A 156 1.63 6.35 6.34
CA PHE A 156 0.84 6.90 7.43
C PHE A 156 1.66 7.90 8.21
N GLY A 157 1.00 8.96 8.65
CA GLY A 157 1.56 9.85 9.65
C GLY A 157 1.63 9.17 11.02
N PRO A 158 2.10 9.88 12.05
CA PRO A 158 2.10 9.33 13.40
C PRO A 158 0.70 8.91 13.82
N ALA A 159 0.64 7.86 14.60
CA ALA A 159 -0.63 7.32 15.07
C ALA A 159 -1.26 8.25 16.12
#